data_63fb04a459eb1f024ec1d9481cffdd3a
#
_entry.id   63fb04a459eb1f024ec1d9481cffdd3a
#
_cell.length_a   1.000
_cell.length_b   1.000
_cell.length_c   1.000
_cell.angle_alpha   90.00
_cell.angle_beta   90.00
_cell.angle_gamma   90.00
#
_symmetry.space_group_name_H-M   'P 1'
#
loop_
_entity.id
_entity.type
_entity.pdbx_description
1 polymer ?
#
loop_
_entity_poly.entity_id
_entity_poly.type
_entity_poly.pdbx_seq_one_letter_code
_entity_poly.pdbx_strand_id
1 'polypeptide(L)'
;MENRFTLQFHEPQFKTWSSDNFFISTILPKETAYHWYMNFYVNTLGVVKTEDDNAPPSVLFHPSCIPTTSQFLCNVWDLCPFVDKNTLNREIVKTSYPTFCDFVTDFVSQGYFIDATFSQTKIRGRNYSHKAYITGFDRDLQEVYLADHIDNGRFQHFTMRFDDLNHAFLEADEFIPLFDKDHQMEENSIYLIKPKDFHYEFDCGLFSQFLKDY
;
A
#
# COMPACT_ATOMS: atom_id res chain seq x y z
N MET A 1 2.86 -7.93 26.71
CA MET A 1 2.63 -7.40 25.36
C MET A 1 2.03 -6.02 25.54
N GLU A 2 2.47 -5.06 24.77
CA GLU A 2 1.88 -3.72 24.80
C GLU A 2 0.42 -3.79 24.32
N ASN A 3 -0.49 -3.13 25.05
CA ASN A 3 -1.91 -3.11 24.69
C ASN A 3 -2.22 -2.13 23.56
N ARG A 4 -1.32 -1.17 23.30
CA ARG A 4 -1.45 -0.17 22.24
C ARG A 4 -0.15 -0.04 21.49
N PHE A 5 -0.24 0.00 20.17
CA PHE A 5 0.89 0.17 19.29
C PHE A 5 0.52 1.04 18.07
N THR A 6 1.38 2.00 17.73
CA THR A 6 1.20 2.86 16.55
C THR A 6 2.52 3.01 15.84
N LEU A 7 2.55 2.67 14.57
CA LEU A 7 3.72 2.83 13.71
C LEU A 7 3.87 4.30 13.29
N GLN A 8 5.11 4.74 13.13
CA GLN A 8 5.38 6.06 12.63
C GLN A 8 5.03 6.13 11.14
N PHE A 9 3.99 6.89 10.84
CA PHE A 9 3.44 7.06 9.51
C PHE A 9 3.28 8.55 9.22
N HIS A 10 3.89 9.03 8.13
CA HIS A 10 3.80 10.44 7.75
C HIS A 10 2.65 10.68 6.78
N GLU A 11 2.01 11.83 6.89
CA GLU A 11 1.00 12.22 5.92
C GLU A 11 1.65 12.40 4.53
N PRO A 12 1.12 11.76 3.47
CA PRO A 12 1.73 11.84 2.14
C PRO A 12 1.63 13.25 1.59
N GLN A 13 2.72 13.71 0.96
CA GLN A 13 2.76 15.02 0.32
C GLN A 13 1.95 15.05 -0.99
N PHE A 14 1.83 13.92 -1.65
CA PHE A 14 1.07 13.74 -2.90
C PHE A 14 -0.13 12.84 -2.63
N LYS A 15 -1.31 13.24 -3.08
CA LYS A 15 -2.57 12.53 -2.80
C LYS A 15 -3.15 11.95 -4.09
N THR A 16 -2.35 11.14 -4.80
CA THR A 16 -2.75 10.57 -6.10
C THR A 16 -3.33 9.16 -5.99
N TRP A 17 -2.48 8.16 -5.78
CA TRP A 17 -2.88 6.76 -5.68
C TRP A 17 -2.62 6.22 -4.27
N SER A 18 -3.49 5.35 -3.79
CA SER A 18 -3.40 4.83 -2.42
C SER A 18 -2.09 4.08 -2.14
N SER A 19 -1.68 3.21 -3.06
CA SER A 19 -0.44 2.44 -2.94
C SER A 19 0.81 3.31 -2.86
N ASP A 20 0.90 4.34 -3.71
CA ASP A 20 2.02 5.28 -3.71
C ASP A 20 2.08 6.12 -2.43
N ASN A 21 0.90 6.55 -1.95
CA ASN A 21 0.81 7.33 -0.73
C ASN A 21 1.21 6.52 0.50
N PHE A 22 0.78 5.27 0.59
CA PHE A 22 1.21 4.36 1.66
C PHE A 22 2.70 4.15 1.63
N PHE A 23 3.26 3.93 0.44
CA PHE A 23 4.67 3.75 0.23
C PHE A 23 5.48 4.96 0.71
N ILE A 24 5.15 6.15 0.20
CA ILE A 24 5.84 7.40 0.57
C ILE A 24 5.74 7.64 2.07
N SER A 25 4.54 7.52 2.64
CA SER A 25 4.30 7.75 4.07
C SER A 25 5.07 6.80 4.97
N THR A 26 5.36 5.59 4.48
CA THR A 26 6.12 4.58 5.22
C THR A 26 7.62 4.86 5.23
N ILE A 27 8.19 5.32 4.11
CA ILE A 27 9.64 5.52 3.97
C ILE A 27 10.12 6.92 4.34
N LEU A 28 9.29 7.96 4.21
CA LEU A 28 9.68 9.35 4.49
C LEU A 28 10.25 9.61 5.90
N PRO A 29 9.91 8.84 6.96
CA PRO A 29 10.59 8.94 8.24
C PRO A 29 12.09 8.63 8.19
N LYS A 30 12.57 7.98 7.12
CA LYS A 30 13.98 7.63 6.94
C LYS A 30 14.75 8.77 6.26
N GLU A 31 15.86 9.19 6.87
CA GLU A 31 16.60 10.41 6.52
C GLU A 31 16.94 10.54 5.02
N THR A 32 17.38 9.45 4.39
CA THR A 32 17.81 9.47 2.98
C THR A 32 16.78 8.88 2.01
N ALA A 33 15.60 8.48 2.50
CA ALA A 33 14.56 7.87 1.65
C ALA A 33 14.03 8.84 0.60
N TYR A 34 13.97 10.13 0.92
CA TYR A 34 13.55 11.15 -0.03
C TYR A 34 14.49 11.25 -1.24
N HIS A 35 15.80 11.09 -1.03
CA HIS A 35 16.78 11.09 -2.12
C HIS A 35 16.57 9.92 -3.07
N TRP A 36 16.36 8.72 -2.51
CA TRP A 36 16.04 7.52 -3.31
C TRP A 36 14.74 7.70 -4.06
N TYR A 37 13.71 8.17 -3.37
CA TYR A 37 12.39 8.40 -3.95
C TYR A 37 12.45 9.36 -5.14
N MET A 38 13.15 10.49 -5.01
CA MET A 38 13.31 11.47 -6.08
C MET A 38 14.09 10.90 -7.28
N ASN A 39 15.20 10.21 -7.05
CA ASN A 39 15.93 9.54 -8.12
C ASN A 39 15.09 8.46 -8.81
N PHE A 40 14.28 7.73 -8.05
CA PHE A 40 13.44 6.66 -8.56
C PHE A 40 12.25 7.21 -9.37
N TYR A 41 11.55 8.22 -8.86
CA TYR A 41 10.35 8.77 -9.50
C TYR A 41 10.64 9.55 -10.79
N VAL A 42 11.77 10.22 -10.89
CA VAL A 42 12.18 10.89 -12.12
C VAL A 42 12.33 9.90 -13.30
N ASN A 43 12.57 8.62 -12.98
CA ASN A 43 12.73 7.56 -13.96
C ASN A 43 11.43 6.88 -14.39
N THR A 44 10.30 7.31 -13.86
CA THR A 44 9.06 6.53 -13.95
C THR A 44 7.92 7.24 -14.69
N LEU A 45 8.23 8.28 -15.44
CA LEU A 45 7.24 9.00 -16.24
C LEU A 45 6.86 8.17 -17.47
N GLY A 46 5.69 7.55 -17.43
CA GLY A 46 5.11 6.86 -18.57
C GLY A 46 3.90 7.61 -19.10
N VAL A 47 3.82 7.79 -20.40
CA VAL A 47 2.61 8.29 -21.09
C VAL A 47 1.86 7.06 -21.59
N VAL A 48 0.69 6.80 -21.02
CA VAL A 48 -0.22 5.78 -21.58
C VAL A 48 -1.13 6.45 -22.60
N LYS A 49 -0.95 6.08 -23.86
CA LYS A 49 -1.90 6.39 -24.90
C LYS A 49 -3.09 5.45 -24.74
N THR A 50 -4.26 6.00 -24.49
CA THR A 50 -5.50 5.19 -24.48
C THR A 50 -5.82 4.73 -25.90
N GLU A 51 -6.46 3.59 -26.06
CA GLU A 51 -6.94 3.10 -27.37
C GLU A 51 -8.01 4.02 -27.99
N ASP A 52 -8.60 4.91 -27.19
CA ASP A 52 -9.49 5.97 -27.67
C ASP A 52 -8.67 7.19 -28.09
N ASP A 53 -8.53 7.39 -29.39
CA ASP A 53 -7.81 8.54 -29.99
C ASP A 53 -8.38 9.91 -29.57
N ASN A 54 -9.58 9.96 -28.99
CA ASN A 54 -10.22 11.18 -28.50
C ASN A 54 -10.03 11.38 -26.99
N ALA A 55 -9.53 10.41 -26.26
CA ALA A 55 -9.24 10.58 -24.84
C ALA A 55 -7.89 11.30 -24.65
N PRO A 56 -7.80 12.26 -23.72
CA PRO A 56 -6.53 12.89 -23.42
C PRO A 56 -5.55 11.82 -22.91
N PRO A 57 -4.27 11.89 -23.33
CA PRO A 57 -3.26 10.96 -22.82
C PRO A 57 -3.21 11.06 -21.31
N SER A 58 -3.36 9.93 -20.62
CA SER A 58 -3.16 9.86 -19.18
C SER A 58 -1.66 9.71 -18.89
N VAL A 59 -1.14 10.58 -18.07
CA VAL A 59 0.21 10.44 -17.53
C VAL A 59 0.12 9.52 -16.34
N LEU A 60 0.63 8.31 -16.48
CA LEU A 60 0.81 7.38 -15.36
C LEU A 60 2.21 7.60 -14.81
N PHE A 61 2.28 8.10 -13.59
CA PHE A 61 3.49 8.01 -12.78
C PHE A 61 3.61 6.57 -12.29
N HIS A 62 4.26 5.73 -13.04
CA HIS A 62 4.44 4.35 -12.67
C HIS A 62 5.92 4.04 -12.47
N PRO A 63 6.33 3.60 -11.27
CA PRO A 63 7.70 3.18 -11.01
C PRO A 63 8.13 1.94 -11.82
N SER A 64 7.26 1.35 -12.58
CA SER A 64 7.53 0.18 -13.41
C SER A 64 7.83 0.52 -14.87
N CYS A 65 8.64 1.53 -15.14
CA CYS A 65 9.26 1.70 -16.47
C CYS A 65 10.32 0.64 -16.79
N ILE A 66 10.30 -0.49 -16.12
CA ILE A 66 10.81 -1.73 -16.65
C ILE A 66 9.79 -2.16 -17.70
N PRO A 67 10.19 -2.39 -18.97
CA PRO A 67 9.29 -2.84 -20.01
C PRO A 67 8.83 -4.28 -19.73
N THR A 68 7.96 -4.43 -18.76
CA THR A 68 7.27 -5.66 -18.48
C THR A 68 5.86 -5.54 -19.03
N THR A 69 5.44 -6.54 -19.73
CA THR A 69 4.12 -6.65 -20.37
C THR A 69 2.95 -6.72 -19.37
N SER A 70 3.22 -6.54 -18.07
CA SER A 70 2.21 -6.52 -17.01
C SER A 70 2.57 -5.45 -15.99
N GLN A 71 1.68 -4.48 -15.83
CA GLN A 71 1.75 -3.39 -14.84
C GLN A 71 1.76 -3.92 -13.38
N PHE A 72 1.47 -5.19 -13.18
CA PHE A 72 1.28 -5.82 -11.89
C PHE A 72 2.48 -6.64 -11.39
N LEU A 73 3.51 -6.83 -12.21
CA LEU A 73 4.64 -7.70 -11.84
C LEU A 73 5.74 -7.02 -11.03
N CYS A 74 5.77 -5.69 -10.98
CA CYS A 74 6.77 -4.96 -10.20
C CYS A 74 6.08 -3.97 -9.28
N ASN A 75 5.95 -4.33 -8.02
CA ASN A 75 5.46 -3.42 -6.99
C ASN A 75 6.62 -2.55 -6.51
N VAL A 76 6.39 -1.25 -6.33
CA VAL A 76 7.38 -0.30 -5.82
C VAL A 76 8.04 -0.77 -4.52
N TRP A 77 7.32 -1.50 -3.67
CA TRP A 77 7.83 -2.10 -2.46
C TRP A 77 8.97 -3.10 -2.69
N ASP A 78 8.97 -3.82 -3.82
CA ASP A 78 9.99 -4.83 -4.14
C ASP A 78 11.31 -4.19 -4.55
N LEU A 79 11.27 -2.95 -5.02
CA LEU A 79 12.46 -2.20 -5.45
C LEU A 79 13.01 -1.29 -4.34
N CYS A 80 12.26 -1.07 -3.27
CA CYS A 80 12.62 -0.10 -2.25
C CYS A 80 13.64 -0.67 -1.25
N PRO A 81 14.83 -0.07 -1.13
CA PRO A 81 15.84 -0.54 -0.18
C PRO A 81 15.52 -0.20 1.29
N PHE A 82 14.53 0.67 1.53
CA PHE A 82 14.13 1.13 2.86
C PHE A 82 13.06 0.28 3.53
N VAL A 83 12.64 -0.81 2.90
CA VAL A 83 11.64 -1.72 3.46
C VAL A 83 12.04 -3.17 3.30
N ASP A 84 11.58 -4.00 4.20
CA ASP A 84 11.47 -5.43 4.03
C ASP A 84 10.00 -5.74 3.76
N LYS A 85 9.71 -6.36 2.63
CA LYS A 85 8.37 -6.77 2.22
C LYS A 85 8.24 -8.28 2.26
N ASN A 86 7.19 -8.75 2.91
CA ASN A 86 6.76 -10.14 2.84
C ASN A 86 5.34 -10.19 2.29
N THR A 87 5.05 -11.18 1.46
CA THR A 87 3.72 -11.39 0.90
C THR A 87 3.14 -12.69 1.45
N LEU A 88 1.96 -12.61 2.02
CA LEU A 88 1.20 -13.75 2.50
C LEU A 88 -0.08 -13.90 1.69
N ASN A 89 -0.46 -15.15 1.47
CA ASN A 89 -1.78 -15.42 0.92
C ASN A 89 -2.85 -15.27 2.03
N ARG A 90 -3.97 -14.65 1.68
CA ARG A 90 -5.11 -14.43 2.56
C ARG A 90 -5.62 -15.71 3.24
N GLU A 91 -5.69 -16.84 2.52
CA GLU A 91 -6.12 -18.12 3.05
C GLU A 91 -5.18 -18.65 4.13
N ILE A 92 -3.89 -18.41 4.01
CA ILE A 92 -2.91 -18.78 5.05
C ILE A 92 -3.23 -18.04 6.36
N VAL A 93 -3.51 -16.74 6.28
CA VAL A 93 -3.84 -15.94 7.46
C VAL A 93 -5.15 -16.43 8.11
N LYS A 94 -6.21 -16.65 7.29
CA LYS A 94 -7.50 -17.17 7.79
C LYS A 94 -7.39 -18.53 8.49
N THR A 95 -6.48 -19.39 8.03
CA THR A 95 -6.30 -20.72 8.59
C THR A 95 -5.32 -20.76 9.77
N SER A 96 -4.43 -19.78 9.88
CA SER A 96 -3.36 -19.76 10.90
C SER A 96 -3.71 -18.92 12.12
N TYR A 97 -4.66 -18.00 12.02
CA TYR A 97 -5.06 -17.11 13.10
C TYR A 97 -6.55 -17.24 13.42
N PRO A 98 -6.93 -17.18 14.72
CA PRO A 98 -8.35 -17.23 15.13
C PRO A 98 -9.16 -16.09 14.52
N THR A 99 -8.59 -14.89 14.46
CA THR A 99 -9.17 -13.70 13.84
C THR A 99 -8.12 -12.94 13.05
N PHE A 100 -8.55 -12.10 12.09
CA PHE A 100 -7.64 -11.20 11.39
C PHE A 100 -7.00 -10.17 12.34
N CYS A 101 -7.70 -9.74 13.38
CA CYS A 101 -7.16 -8.81 14.37
C CYS A 101 -6.07 -9.45 15.24
N ASP A 102 -6.09 -10.77 15.50
CA ASP A 102 -4.97 -11.47 16.14
C ASP A 102 -3.71 -11.40 15.27
N PHE A 103 -3.85 -11.63 13.97
CA PHE A 103 -2.77 -11.45 13.01
C PHE A 103 -2.27 -9.99 12.98
N VAL A 104 -3.16 -9.01 12.95
CA VAL A 104 -2.80 -7.58 12.96
C VAL A 104 -2.00 -7.25 14.21
N THR A 105 -2.49 -7.61 15.38
CA THR A 105 -1.80 -7.28 16.64
C THR A 105 -0.44 -7.95 16.77
N ASP A 106 -0.28 -9.16 16.21
CA ASP A 106 0.99 -9.87 16.20
C ASP A 106 2.03 -9.16 15.32
N PHE A 107 1.71 -8.88 14.07
CA PHE A 107 2.67 -8.29 13.15
C PHE A 107 2.90 -6.79 13.35
N VAL A 108 1.89 -6.02 13.70
CA VAL A 108 2.04 -4.59 13.98
C VAL A 108 2.91 -4.36 15.21
N SER A 109 2.79 -5.19 16.26
CA SER A 109 3.67 -5.11 17.44
C SER A 109 5.14 -5.43 17.12
N GLN A 110 5.40 -6.13 16.03
CA GLN A 110 6.75 -6.41 15.51
C GLN A 110 7.27 -5.31 14.57
N GLY A 111 6.49 -4.25 14.32
CA GLY A 111 6.88 -3.11 13.50
C GLY A 111 6.50 -3.26 12.02
N TYR A 112 5.60 -4.17 11.66
CA TYR A 112 5.10 -4.30 10.30
C TYR A 112 3.83 -3.47 10.09
N PHE A 113 3.81 -2.67 9.06
CA PHE A 113 2.57 -2.22 8.44
C PHE A 113 1.92 -3.37 7.68
N ILE A 114 0.60 -3.35 7.58
CA ILE A 114 -0.15 -4.38 6.86
C ILE A 114 -0.98 -3.69 5.77
N ASP A 115 -0.78 -4.11 4.53
CA ASP A 115 -1.61 -3.71 3.39
C ASP A 115 -2.47 -4.92 2.99
N ALA A 116 -3.77 -4.80 3.14
CA ALA A 116 -4.71 -5.89 2.91
C ALA A 116 -6.04 -5.39 2.33
N THR A 117 -6.74 -6.29 1.65
CA THR A 117 -8.04 -6.01 1.03
C THR A 117 -9.19 -6.23 2.01
N PHE A 118 -10.08 -5.26 2.06
CA PHE A 118 -11.29 -5.25 2.89
C PHE A 118 -12.53 -4.93 2.07
N SER A 119 -13.67 -5.47 2.47
CA SER A 119 -14.95 -4.97 2.01
C SER A 119 -15.14 -3.52 2.42
N GLN A 120 -15.62 -2.71 1.48
CA GLN A 120 -15.90 -1.30 1.72
C GLN A 120 -17.31 -1.04 2.24
N THR A 121 -18.09 -2.10 2.46
CA THR A 121 -19.48 -1.99 2.96
C THR A 121 -19.52 -1.26 4.30
N LYS A 122 -18.65 -1.65 5.24
CA LYS A 122 -18.55 -1.02 6.56
C LYS A 122 -17.77 0.30 6.56
N ILE A 123 -16.79 0.43 5.67
CA ILE A 123 -15.89 1.60 5.62
C ILE A 123 -16.56 2.76 4.87
N ARG A 124 -17.23 2.47 3.76
CA ARG A 124 -17.78 3.50 2.84
C ARG A 124 -19.26 3.32 2.51
N GLY A 125 -19.92 2.28 3.03
CA GLY A 125 -21.29 1.93 2.65
C GLY A 125 -21.43 1.51 1.18
N ARG A 126 -20.38 0.92 0.59
CA ARG A 126 -20.34 0.55 -0.83
C ARG A 126 -19.97 -0.92 -1.01
N ASN A 127 -20.64 -1.60 -1.93
CA ASN A 127 -20.46 -3.02 -2.20
C ASN A 127 -19.29 -3.26 -3.18
N TYR A 128 -18.07 -3.12 -2.71
CA TYR A 128 -16.83 -3.53 -3.40
C TYR A 128 -15.72 -3.75 -2.36
N SER A 129 -14.61 -4.36 -2.77
CA SER A 129 -13.41 -4.48 -1.94
C SER A 129 -12.33 -3.50 -2.39
N HIS A 130 -11.49 -3.09 -1.44
CA HIS A 130 -10.35 -2.22 -1.68
C HIS A 130 -9.29 -2.42 -0.60
N LYS A 131 -8.03 -2.19 -0.95
CA LYS A 131 -6.92 -2.24 0.00
C LYS A 131 -6.98 -1.07 0.97
N ALA A 132 -6.65 -1.35 2.23
CA ALA A 132 -6.41 -0.35 3.25
C ALA A 132 -5.14 -0.70 4.04
N TYR A 133 -4.50 0.33 4.56
CA TYR A 133 -3.21 0.26 5.21
C TYR A 133 -3.36 0.32 6.71
N ILE A 134 -2.90 -0.71 7.42
CA ILE A 134 -2.98 -0.76 8.88
C ILE A 134 -1.70 -0.20 9.48
N THR A 135 -1.86 0.77 10.38
CA THR A 135 -0.77 1.54 10.98
C THR A 135 -0.64 1.35 12.49
N GLY A 136 -1.62 0.67 13.12
CA GLY A 136 -1.60 0.50 14.57
C GLY A 136 -2.84 -0.20 15.10
N PHE A 137 -2.85 -0.41 16.42
CA PHE A 137 -3.99 -0.96 17.15
C PHE A 137 -4.05 -0.46 18.60
N ASP A 138 -5.22 -0.61 19.21
CA ASP A 138 -5.46 -0.47 20.65
C ASP A 138 -6.35 -1.61 21.12
N ARG A 139 -5.77 -2.52 21.94
CA ARG A 139 -6.49 -3.69 22.47
C ARG A 139 -7.50 -3.33 23.55
N ASP A 140 -7.24 -2.28 24.33
CA ASP A 140 -8.14 -1.86 25.40
C ASP A 140 -9.40 -1.24 24.81
N LEU A 141 -9.27 -0.50 23.72
CA LEU A 141 -10.39 0.06 22.96
C LEU A 141 -10.98 -0.91 21.94
N GLN A 142 -10.30 -2.02 21.65
CA GLN A 142 -10.65 -2.97 20.58
C GLN A 142 -10.72 -2.27 19.21
N GLU A 143 -9.70 -1.45 18.89
CA GLU A 143 -9.63 -0.63 17.68
C GLU A 143 -8.36 -0.90 16.89
N VAL A 144 -8.47 -0.83 15.56
CA VAL A 144 -7.36 -0.82 14.61
C VAL A 144 -7.30 0.55 13.95
N TYR A 145 -6.08 1.05 13.76
CA TYR A 145 -5.80 2.31 13.09
C TYR A 145 -5.46 2.04 11.63
N LEU A 146 -6.19 2.71 10.73
CA LEU A 146 -6.06 2.51 9.29
C LEU A 146 -5.78 3.84 8.58
N ALA A 147 -5.23 3.73 7.39
CA ALA A 147 -5.09 4.83 6.44
C ALA A 147 -5.58 4.38 5.06
N ASP A 148 -6.38 5.21 4.39
CA ASP A 148 -6.88 4.96 3.03
C ASP A 148 -7.42 6.26 2.41
N HIS A 149 -7.69 6.22 1.10
CA HIS A 149 -8.40 7.27 0.38
C HIS A 149 -9.91 7.04 0.50
N ILE A 150 -10.53 7.68 1.48
CA ILE A 150 -11.98 7.67 1.69
C ILE A 150 -12.59 9.04 1.31
N ASP A 151 -13.92 9.18 1.37
CA ASP A 151 -14.63 10.45 1.16
C ASP A 151 -14.14 11.26 -0.07
N ASN A 152 -14.51 10.78 -1.27
CA ASN A 152 -14.13 11.41 -2.55
C ASN A 152 -12.61 11.36 -2.87
N GLY A 153 -11.95 10.29 -2.46
CA GLY A 153 -10.53 10.05 -2.74
C GLY A 153 -9.57 10.88 -1.88
N ARG A 154 -10.02 11.38 -0.73
CA ARG A 154 -9.15 12.05 0.22
C ARG A 154 -8.44 11.03 1.10
N PHE A 155 -7.14 11.16 1.21
CA PHE A 155 -6.34 10.38 2.15
C PHE A 155 -6.74 10.75 3.59
N GLN A 156 -7.07 9.74 4.39
CA GLN A 156 -7.52 9.91 5.77
C GLN A 156 -7.01 8.79 6.66
N HIS A 157 -6.80 9.14 7.93
CA HIS A 157 -6.66 8.17 9.00
C HIS A 157 -8.01 7.96 9.68
N PHE A 158 -8.33 6.71 9.97
CA PHE A 158 -9.57 6.35 10.65
C PHE A 158 -9.37 5.13 11.52
N THR A 159 -10.33 4.86 12.39
CA THR A 159 -10.33 3.69 13.25
C THR A 159 -11.48 2.76 12.89
N MET A 160 -11.27 1.47 13.08
CA MET A 160 -12.33 0.45 13.03
C MET A 160 -12.28 -0.41 14.28
N ARG A 161 -13.47 -0.86 14.73
CA ARG A 161 -13.55 -1.87 15.77
C ARG A 161 -13.00 -3.20 15.26
N PHE A 162 -12.41 -4.00 16.15
CA PHE A 162 -11.89 -5.34 15.80
C PHE A 162 -12.93 -6.19 15.09
N ASP A 163 -14.17 -6.21 15.60
CA ASP A 163 -15.24 -7.01 15.01
C ASP A 163 -15.60 -6.54 13.60
N ASP A 164 -15.67 -5.22 13.39
CA ASP A 164 -15.97 -4.66 12.07
C ASP A 164 -14.84 -4.93 11.06
N LEU A 165 -13.57 -4.85 11.49
CA LEU A 165 -12.43 -5.16 10.63
C LEU A 165 -12.38 -6.66 10.27
N ASN A 166 -12.60 -7.56 11.26
CA ASN A 166 -12.67 -8.99 11.03
C ASN A 166 -13.79 -9.32 10.02
N HIS A 167 -14.95 -8.71 10.18
CA HIS A 167 -16.06 -8.88 9.26
C HIS A 167 -15.70 -8.36 7.85
N ALA A 168 -15.18 -7.15 7.73
CA ALA A 168 -14.79 -6.56 6.46
C ALA A 168 -13.69 -7.38 5.75
N PHE A 169 -12.79 -7.98 6.51
CA PHE A 169 -11.78 -8.89 5.98
C PHE A 169 -12.44 -10.14 5.39
N LEU A 170 -13.33 -10.82 6.08
CA LEU A 170 -14.01 -12.02 5.58
C LEU A 170 -14.96 -11.71 4.41
N GLU A 171 -15.74 -10.63 4.50
CA GLU A 171 -16.71 -10.21 3.48
C GLU A 171 -16.03 -9.86 2.14
N ALA A 172 -14.77 -9.43 2.15
CA ALA A 172 -14.01 -9.16 0.92
C ALA A 172 -13.89 -10.39 0.00
N ASP A 173 -14.00 -11.62 0.53
CA ASP A 173 -13.98 -12.86 -0.24
C ASP A 173 -15.15 -12.98 -1.24
N GLU A 174 -16.24 -12.23 -1.03
CA GLU A 174 -17.36 -12.17 -1.96
C GLU A 174 -17.05 -11.31 -3.20
N PHE A 175 -16.15 -10.34 -3.06
CA PHE A 175 -15.82 -9.37 -4.11
C PHE A 175 -14.56 -9.75 -4.90
N ILE A 176 -13.56 -10.35 -4.25
CA ILE A 176 -12.28 -10.71 -4.88
C ILE A 176 -12.45 -11.57 -6.15
N PRO A 177 -13.35 -12.58 -6.20
CA PRO A 177 -13.58 -13.38 -7.40
C PRO A 177 -14.18 -12.61 -8.58
N LEU A 178 -14.68 -11.39 -8.37
CA LEU A 178 -15.25 -10.54 -9.41
C LEU A 178 -14.18 -9.82 -10.24
N PHE A 179 -12.93 -9.78 -9.77
CA PHE A 179 -11.81 -9.23 -10.50
C PHE A 179 -11.28 -10.21 -11.55
N ASP A 180 -10.51 -9.71 -12.53
CA ASP A 180 -9.71 -10.57 -13.40
C ASP A 180 -8.62 -11.32 -12.62
N LYS A 181 -7.98 -12.32 -13.25
CA LYS A 181 -7.06 -13.22 -12.54
C LYS A 181 -5.84 -12.53 -11.94
N ASP A 182 -5.33 -11.50 -12.60
CA ASP A 182 -4.14 -10.78 -12.14
C ASP A 182 -4.50 -9.92 -10.93
N HIS A 183 -5.62 -9.22 -10.97
CA HIS A 183 -6.15 -8.50 -9.82
C HIS A 183 -6.55 -9.43 -8.67
N GLN A 184 -7.15 -10.59 -8.94
CA GLN A 184 -7.46 -11.57 -7.89
C GLN A 184 -6.22 -12.00 -7.11
N MET A 185 -5.09 -12.20 -7.80
CA MET A 185 -3.84 -12.56 -7.14
C MET A 185 -3.34 -11.43 -6.23
N GLU A 186 -3.45 -10.19 -6.66
CA GLU A 186 -3.09 -9.02 -5.87
C GLU A 186 -4.02 -8.82 -4.67
N GLU A 187 -5.34 -8.91 -4.88
CA GLU A 187 -6.35 -8.74 -3.84
C GLU A 187 -6.32 -9.87 -2.78
N ASN A 188 -5.88 -11.07 -3.15
CA ASN A 188 -5.62 -12.18 -2.23
C ASN A 188 -4.27 -12.08 -1.50
N SER A 189 -3.46 -11.08 -1.85
CA SER A 189 -2.16 -10.87 -1.22
C SER A 189 -2.27 -9.88 -0.07
N ILE A 190 -1.70 -10.28 1.08
CA ILE A 190 -1.47 -9.42 2.23
C ILE A 190 0.00 -9.07 2.25
N TYR A 191 0.32 -7.78 2.24
CA TYR A 191 1.69 -7.32 2.33
C TYR A 191 2.03 -6.92 3.76
N LEU A 192 3.13 -7.50 4.26
CA LEU A 192 3.78 -7.11 5.50
C LEU A 192 4.98 -6.25 5.17
N ILE A 193 4.97 -5.00 5.58
CA ILE A 193 5.95 -4.00 5.17
C ILE A 193 6.62 -3.43 6.41
N LYS A 194 7.91 -3.68 6.56
CA LYS A 194 8.70 -3.20 7.70
C LYS A 194 9.75 -2.21 7.24
N PRO A 195 9.67 -0.95 7.68
CA PRO A 195 10.72 0.03 7.40
C PRO A 195 12.05 -0.39 8.01
N LYS A 196 13.13 -0.17 7.27
CA LYS A 196 14.50 -0.40 7.73
C LYS A 196 15.39 0.79 7.40
N ASP A 197 16.50 0.89 8.11
CA ASP A 197 17.50 1.91 7.83
C ASP A 197 18.32 1.49 6.61
N PHE A 198 18.45 2.42 5.68
CA PHE A 198 19.30 2.30 4.51
C PHE A 198 19.85 3.69 4.18
N HIS A 199 21.11 3.77 3.81
CA HIS A 199 21.73 5.03 3.39
C HIS A 199 21.71 5.12 1.87
N TYR A 200 21.19 6.22 1.34
CA TYR A 200 21.15 6.51 -0.08
C TYR A 200 21.61 7.95 -0.35
N GLU A 201 22.57 8.10 -1.24
CA GLU A 201 23.03 9.41 -1.70
C GLU A 201 22.31 9.78 -3.00
N PHE A 202 21.89 11.03 -3.12
CA PHE A 202 21.26 11.52 -4.33
C PHE A 202 22.24 11.50 -5.50
N ASP A 203 21.92 10.75 -6.56
CA ASP A 203 22.76 10.66 -7.75
C ASP A 203 22.39 11.76 -8.76
N CYS A 204 23.14 12.87 -8.70
CA CYS A 204 22.97 13.99 -9.64
C CYS A 204 23.30 13.60 -11.10
N GLY A 205 24.21 12.62 -11.31
CA GLY A 205 24.58 12.15 -12.64
C GLY A 205 23.41 11.40 -13.29
N LEU A 206 22.85 10.44 -12.54
CA LEU A 206 21.67 9.71 -12.95
C LEU A 206 20.48 10.65 -13.21
N PHE A 207 20.20 11.57 -12.30
CA PHE A 207 19.15 12.57 -12.44
C PHE A 207 19.32 13.43 -13.69
N SER A 208 20.55 13.92 -13.97
CA SER A 208 20.86 14.74 -15.13
C SER A 208 20.74 13.96 -16.44
N GLN A 209 21.08 12.68 -16.45
CA GLN A 209 20.94 11.83 -17.62
C GLN A 209 19.46 11.67 -18.00
N PHE A 210 18.60 11.41 -17.02
CA PHE A 210 17.17 11.27 -17.26
C PHE A 210 16.53 12.58 -17.78
N LEU A 211 16.93 13.74 -17.27
CA LEU A 211 16.43 15.01 -17.77
C LEU A 211 16.88 15.32 -19.20
N LYS A 212 17.94 14.68 -19.71
CA LYS A 212 18.40 14.85 -21.09
C LYS A 212 17.67 13.95 -22.09
N ASP A 213 17.13 12.85 -21.60
CA ASP A 213 16.41 11.87 -22.43
C ASP A 213 14.92 12.25 -22.62
N TYR A 214 14.50 13.36 -21.99
CA TYR A 214 13.22 14.04 -22.19
C TYR A 214 13.37 15.27 -23.09
#